data_2dd6a37c9989deb7b5cce3c16392ffd5
#
_entry.id   2dd6a37c9989deb7b5cce3c16392ffd5
#
_cell.length_a   1.000
_cell.length_b   1.000
_cell.length_c   1.000
_cell.angle_alpha   90.00
_cell.angle_beta   90.00
_cell.angle_gamma   90.00
#
_symmetry.space_group_name_H-M   'P 1'
#
loop_
_entity.id
_entity.type
_entity.pdbx_description
1 polymer ?
#
loop_
_entity_poly.entity_id
_entity_poly.type
_entity_poly.pdbx_seq_one_letter_code
_entity_poly.pdbx_strand_id
1 'polypeptide(L)'
;MVLSLRPEHLRRYKDMALLLVRYGRADLVRSAGLEEAIEGSQPVVEVEPEKLEGLAADVERMGPTFIKLAQLLSTRADLLPQPYIDALTRLQDKVEPFPFTEVEQIVAAELGVRISKAFSRFESKPIAAASLGQVHRAALRDGREVVVKVQRPGIREEMSKDMDVLSDMAAFLDSHTEAGRKYEFTPLLEEFRKNLLRELDYRLEARNLVVFADNLREFDQIIVPQPVDDYTTSRVLTMDYISGRKITALSPLAKIELDGYQLAQHLFQAYLHQILIDGFFHADPHPGNVFLTDDRRIALIDLGMVARVAPRSQEQLIQLLLAISQGKGDEAADIVIKMGEAKPGFDDKTFRRHVADLVLENQNAQLENLDSGRVVLRIQQIAGEANFRLPSEFTMIAKTLLNLDQVVHTLDPKFDPNFAIRSYADVIMERRFKKSLSAGNIYGTVLELKEFVDKLPGRVNQLVDTLTTNGIRINADVVDEHALLASLHKIANRITVGLLLAALIVGAALMMRVETHWTILGYPGIAIIFFLLAAVGAVVLVFNIMFFDEKDKGEQDK
;
A
#
# COMPACT_ATOMS: atom_id res chain seq x y z
N MET A 1 -8.31 -32.78 9.73
CA MET A 1 -9.42 -32.02 10.39
C MET A 1 -10.69 -32.44 9.67
N VAL A 2 -11.76 -32.82 10.34
CA VAL A 2 -13.02 -33.29 9.71
C VAL A 2 -13.89 -32.08 9.48
N LEU A 3 -14.41 -31.92 8.25
CA LEU A 3 -15.38 -30.86 7.92
C LEU A 3 -16.58 -30.91 8.88
N SER A 4 -17.07 -29.77 9.31
CA SER A 4 -18.20 -29.68 10.22
C SER A 4 -19.50 -30.19 9.57
N LEU A 5 -20.11 -31.25 10.12
CA LEU A 5 -21.34 -31.88 9.59
C LEU A 5 -22.63 -31.17 10.02
N ARG A 6 -22.57 -29.90 10.45
CA ARG A 6 -23.77 -29.12 10.77
C ARG A 6 -24.63 -28.89 9.51
N PRO A 7 -25.95 -29.05 9.54
CA PRO A 7 -26.79 -28.91 8.34
C PRO A 7 -26.66 -27.57 7.62
N GLU A 8 -26.45 -26.50 8.38
CA GLU A 8 -26.23 -25.14 7.83
C GLU A 8 -24.92 -25.04 7.05
N HIS A 9 -23.84 -25.70 7.49
CA HIS A 9 -22.55 -25.76 6.82
C HIS A 9 -22.60 -26.62 5.56
N LEU A 10 -23.32 -27.74 5.58
CA LEU A 10 -23.46 -28.64 4.44
C LEU A 10 -24.05 -27.95 3.21
N ARG A 11 -25.05 -27.09 3.40
CA ARG A 11 -25.62 -26.30 2.30
C ARG A 11 -24.58 -25.35 1.70
N ARG A 12 -23.83 -24.64 2.54
CA ARG A 12 -22.77 -23.71 2.07
C ARG A 12 -21.63 -24.44 1.37
N TYR A 13 -21.19 -25.60 1.89
CA TYR A 13 -20.20 -26.45 1.20
C TYR A 13 -20.68 -26.87 -0.19
N LYS A 14 -21.94 -27.24 -0.32
CA LYS A 14 -22.53 -27.61 -1.60
C LYS A 14 -22.54 -26.42 -2.58
N ASP A 15 -23.00 -25.24 -2.14
CA ASP A 15 -23.07 -24.04 -2.98
C ASP A 15 -21.66 -23.65 -3.47
N MET A 16 -20.65 -23.70 -2.61
CA MET A 16 -19.26 -23.42 -2.96
C MET A 16 -18.67 -24.48 -3.91
N ALA A 17 -18.92 -25.76 -3.63
CA ALA A 17 -18.47 -26.84 -4.49
C ALA A 17 -19.06 -26.72 -5.90
N LEU A 18 -20.36 -26.42 -6.00
CA LEU A 18 -21.03 -26.19 -7.29
C LEU A 18 -20.44 -25.00 -8.03
N LEU A 19 -20.14 -23.90 -7.33
CA LEU A 19 -19.48 -22.74 -7.94
C LEU A 19 -18.10 -23.12 -8.51
N LEU A 20 -17.26 -23.80 -7.72
CA LEU A 20 -15.91 -24.22 -8.13
C LEU A 20 -15.96 -25.17 -9.35
N VAL A 21 -16.88 -26.13 -9.36
CA VAL A 21 -17.05 -27.05 -10.49
C VAL A 21 -17.53 -26.33 -11.73
N ARG A 22 -18.52 -25.46 -11.58
CA ARG A 22 -19.11 -24.73 -12.71
C ARG A 22 -18.10 -23.83 -13.43
N TYR A 23 -17.16 -23.26 -12.66
CA TYR A 23 -16.17 -22.32 -13.19
C TYR A 23 -14.77 -22.93 -13.31
N GLY A 24 -14.67 -24.25 -13.53
CA GLY A 24 -13.46 -24.92 -13.97
C GLY A 24 -12.44 -25.26 -12.89
N ARG A 25 -12.79 -25.16 -11.61
CA ARG A 25 -11.92 -25.56 -10.48
C ARG A 25 -12.40 -26.87 -9.84
N ALA A 26 -12.91 -27.79 -10.66
CA ALA A 26 -13.28 -29.13 -10.23
C ALA A 26 -12.12 -29.93 -9.62
N ASP A 27 -10.88 -29.58 -9.97
CA ASP A 27 -9.65 -30.10 -9.38
C ASP A 27 -9.61 -29.88 -7.85
N LEU A 28 -9.99 -28.70 -7.38
CA LEU A 28 -10.04 -28.39 -5.96
C LEU A 28 -11.13 -29.18 -5.22
N VAL A 29 -12.28 -29.36 -5.86
CA VAL A 29 -13.43 -30.10 -5.28
C VAL A 29 -13.12 -31.57 -5.16
N ARG A 30 -12.50 -32.19 -6.16
CA ARG A 30 -12.05 -33.59 -6.12
C ARG A 30 -11.01 -33.81 -5.04
N SER A 31 -10.01 -32.95 -4.97
CA SER A 31 -9.00 -33.03 -3.92
C SER A 31 -9.57 -32.84 -2.52
N ALA A 32 -10.73 -32.18 -2.41
CA ALA A 32 -11.45 -31.97 -1.16
C ALA A 32 -12.36 -33.13 -0.75
N GLY A 33 -12.48 -34.19 -1.57
CA GLY A 33 -13.36 -35.34 -1.29
C GLY A 33 -14.86 -34.98 -1.25
N LEU A 34 -15.25 -33.88 -1.89
CA LEU A 34 -16.63 -33.39 -1.97
C LEU A 34 -17.37 -33.92 -3.21
N GLU A 35 -16.86 -34.99 -3.83
CA GLU A 35 -17.42 -35.59 -5.06
C GLU A 35 -18.86 -36.09 -4.86
N GLU A 36 -19.17 -36.67 -3.69
CA GLU A 36 -20.52 -37.15 -3.36
C GLU A 36 -21.57 -36.02 -3.28
N ALA A 37 -21.13 -34.77 -3.11
CA ALA A 37 -22.02 -33.60 -3.11
C ALA A 37 -22.43 -33.18 -4.54
N ILE A 38 -21.82 -33.76 -5.59
CA ILE A 38 -21.95 -33.34 -6.98
C ILE A 38 -22.23 -34.56 -7.85
N GLU A 39 -23.43 -35.12 -7.78
CA GLU A 39 -23.88 -36.10 -8.76
C GLU A 39 -24.01 -35.47 -10.15
N GLY A 40 -23.17 -35.90 -11.11
CA GLY A 40 -23.32 -35.58 -12.54
C GLY A 40 -22.28 -34.66 -13.21
N SER A 41 -21.10 -34.44 -12.61
CA SER A 41 -20.08 -33.53 -13.20
C SER A 41 -19.29 -34.14 -14.36
N GLN A 42 -19.22 -33.43 -15.46
CA GLN A 42 -18.39 -33.72 -16.65
C GLN A 42 -16.89 -33.44 -16.38
N PRO A 43 -15.96 -34.01 -17.20
CA PRO A 43 -14.52 -33.82 -17.02
C PRO A 43 -14.07 -32.36 -17.18
N VAL A 44 -12.97 -32.02 -16.48
CA VAL A 44 -12.34 -30.69 -16.49
C VAL A 44 -12.05 -30.25 -17.92
N VAL A 45 -12.72 -29.20 -18.36
CA VAL A 45 -12.44 -28.48 -19.62
C VAL A 45 -11.77 -27.17 -19.21
N GLU A 46 -10.72 -26.75 -19.93
CA GLU A 46 -10.22 -25.39 -19.86
C GLU A 46 -11.40 -24.43 -19.99
N VAL A 47 -11.54 -23.51 -19.04
CA VAL A 47 -12.72 -22.65 -18.97
C VAL A 47 -12.62 -21.59 -20.05
N GLU A 48 -13.48 -21.69 -21.05
CA GLU A 48 -13.64 -20.66 -22.07
C GLU A 48 -14.13 -19.36 -21.41
N PRO A 49 -13.60 -18.18 -21.81
CA PRO A 49 -13.99 -16.88 -21.22
C PRO A 49 -15.50 -16.63 -21.17
N GLU A 50 -16.24 -17.18 -22.14
CA GLU A 50 -17.72 -17.08 -22.23
C GLU A 50 -18.43 -17.75 -21.04
N LYS A 51 -17.85 -18.77 -20.42
CA LYS A 51 -18.42 -19.44 -19.25
C LYS A 51 -18.32 -18.60 -17.97
N LEU A 52 -17.42 -17.60 -17.93
CA LEU A 52 -17.22 -16.74 -16.77
C LEU A 52 -18.21 -15.57 -16.68
N GLU A 53 -19.03 -15.32 -17.72
CA GLU A 53 -20.00 -14.22 -17.71
C GLU A 53 -21.01 -14.31 -16.55
N GLY A 54 -21.34 -15.53 -16.09
CA GLY A 54 -22.26 -15.76 -14.98
C GLY A 54 -21.63 -15.74 -13.58
N LEU A 55 -20.29 -15.69 -13.48
CA LEU A 55 -19.58 -15.82 -12.21
C LEU A 55 -19.96 -14.74 -11.20
N ALA A 56 -19.97 -13.48 -11.62
CA ALA A 56 -20.35 -12.36 -10.74
C ALA A 56 -21.77 -12.53 -10.19
N ALA A 57 -22.74 -12.84 -11.06
CA ALA A 57 -24.14 -13.05 -10.65
C ALA A 57 -24.33 -14.26 -9.73
N ASP A 58 -23.54 -15.33 -9.91
CA ASP A 58 -23.60 -16.49 -9.04
C ASP A 58 -23.02 -16.17 -7.66
N VAL A 59 -21.92 -15.41 -7.59
CA VAL A 59 -21.32 -14.92 -6.34
C VAL A 59 -22.26 -13.94 -5.62
N GLU A 60 -22.92 -13.03 -6.32
CA GLU A 60 -23.92 -12.11 -5.76
C GLU A 60 -25.05 -12.86 -5.07
N ARG A 61 -25.53 -13.97 -5.66
CA ARG A 61 -26.57 -14.84 -5.07
C ARG A 61 -26.13 -15.59 -3.82
N MET A 62 -24.82 -15.79 -3.61
CA MET A 62 -24.30 -16.43 -2.41
C MET A 62 -24.33 -15.52 -1.18
N GLY A 63 -24.45 -14.21 -1.39
CA GLY A 63 -24.64 -13.23 -0.31
C GLY A 63 -23.41 -12.36 -0.03
N PRO A 64 -23.55 -11.46 0.97
CA PRO A 64 -22.58 -10.38 1.22
C PRO A 64 -21.15 -10.85 1.50
N THR A 65 -20.98 -11.94 2.25
CA THR A 65 -19.66 -12.52 2.56
C THR A 65 -18.90 -12.89 1.29
N PHE A 66 -19.61 -13.51 0.33
CA PHE A 66 -19.00 -13.98 -0.91
C PHE A 66 -18.75 -12.84 -1.89
N ILE A 67 -19.58 -11.81 -1.90
CA ILE A 67 -19.32 -10.56 -2.64
C ILE A 67 -18.01 -9.94 -2.15
N LYS A 68 -17.83 -9.79 -0.83
CA LYS A 68 -16.61 -9.23 -0.25
C LYS A 68 -15.38 -10.12 -0.47
N LEU A 69 -15.53 -11.44 -0.36
CA LEU A 69 -14.46 -12.38 -0.69
C LEU A 69 -14.03 -12.27 -2.15
N ALA A 70 -14.97 -12.19 -3.07
CA ALA A 70 -14.68 -12.06 -4.49
C ALA A 70 -14.08 -10.69 -4.85
N GLN A 71 -14.49 -9.61 -4.17
CA GLN A 71 -13.85 -8.30 -4.25
C GLN A 71 -12.38 -8.35 -3.79
N LEU A 72 -12.06 -9.10 -2.72
CA LEU A 72 -10.69 -9.35 -2.31
C LEU A 72 -9.94 -10.16 -3.39
N LEU A 73 -10.52 -11.26 -3.85
CA LEU A 73 -9.89 -12.13 -4.85
C LEU A 73 -9.68 -11.44 -6.20
N SER A 74 -10.55 -10.50 -6.60
CA SER A 74 -10.37 -9.71 -7.82
C SER A 74 -9.12 -8.83 -7.80
N THR A 75 -8.51 -8.63 -6.65
CA THR A 75 -7.26 -7.87 -6.52
C THR A 75 -6.01 -8.77 -6.45
N ARG A 76 -6.19 -10.08 -6.41
CA ARG A 76 -5.13 -11.07 -6.18
C ARG A 76 -4.76 -11.78 -7.48
N ALA A 77 -4.01 -11.05 -8.34
CA ALA A 77 -3.50 -11.58 -9.60
C ALA A 77 -2.49 -12.74 -9.44
N ASP A 78 -1.97 -12.92 -8.22
CA ASP A 78 -1.14 -14.06 -7.82
C ASP A 78 -1.93 -15.34 -7.55
N LEU A 79 -3.25 -15.24 -7.31
CA LEU A 79 -4.13 -16.36 -6.98
C LEU A 79 -5.03 -16.76 -8.14
N LEU A 80 -5.49 -15.80 -8.92
CA LEU A 80 -6.47 -16.02 -9.99
C LEU A 80 -5.93 -15.58 -11.36
N PRO A 81 -6.20 -16.36 -12.42
CA PRO A 81 -5.96 -15.95 -13.80
C PRO A 81 -6.78 -14.70 -14.17
N GLN A 82 -6.25 -13.89 -15.11
CA GLN A 82 -6.86 -12.62 -15.52
C GLN A 82 -8.35 -12.71 -15.91
N PRO A 83 -8.83 -13.74 -16.64
CA PRO A 83 -10.26 -13.82 -16.98
C PRO A 83 -11.20 -13.90 -15.77
N TYR A 84 -10.75 -14.52 -14.65
CA TYR A 84 -11.52 -14.56 -13.39
C TYR A 84 -11.53 -13.19 -12.71
N ILE A 85 -10.38 -12.51 -12.69
CA ILE A 85 -10.25 -11.16 -12.14
C ILE A 85 -11.20 -10.21 -12.87
N ASP A 86 -11.20 -10.25 -14.21
CA ASP A 86 -12.06 -9.41 -15.04
C ASP A 86 -13.56 -9.70 -14.79
N ALA A 87 -13.93 -10.96 -14.61
CA ALA A 87 -15.29 -11.35 -14.28
C ALA A 87 -15.71 -10.86 -12.89
N LEU A 88 -14.83 -11.01 -11.88
CA LEU A 88 -15.11 -10.58 -10.50
C LEU A 88 -15.07 -9.06 -10.33
N THR A 89 -14.33 -8.34 -11.15
CA THR A 89 -14.31 -6.86 -11.13
C THR A 89 -15.67 -6.26 -11.55
N ARG A 90 -16.51 -7.04 -12.25
CA ARG A 90 -17.87 -6.63 -12.61
C ARG A 90 -18.89 -6.71 -11.47
N LEU A 91 -18.51 -7.30 -10.33
CA LEU A 91 -19.36 -7.41 -9.14
C LEU A 91 -19.89 -6.03 -8.73
N GLN A 92 -21.21 -5.92 -8.65
CA GLN A 92 -21.87 -4.71 -8.16
C GLN A 92 -22.28 -4.92 -6.70
N ASP A 93 -21.92 -3.98 -5.86
CA ASP A 93 -22.35 -3.98 -4.44
C ASP A 93 -23.77 -3.39 -4.27
N LYS A 94 -24.64 -3.60 -5.29
CA LYS A 94 -26.02 -3.16 -5.26
C LYS A 94 -26.90 -4.29 -4.78
N VAL A 95 -27.48 -4.13 -3.60
CA VAL A 95 -28.41 -5.09 -2.99
C VAL A 95 -29.73 -4.38 -2.73
N GLU A 96 -30.84 -5.13 -2.75
CA GLU A 96 -32.16 -4.57 -2.40
C GLU A 96 -32.16 -3.99 -0.99
N PRO A 97 -32.77 -2.78 -0.82
CA PRO A 97 -32.93 -2.19 0.50
C PRO A 97 -33.76 -3.08 1.42
N PHE A 98 -33.41 -3.11 2.71
CA PHE A 98 -34.23 -3.74 3.73
C PHE A 98 -35.33 -2.76 4.23
N PRO A 99 -36.41 -3.27 4.86
CA PRO A 99 -37.56 -2.48 5.26
C PRO A 99 -37.19 -1.32 6.20
N PHE A 100 -37.84 -0.18 6.03
CA PHE A 100 -37.59 1.01 6.87
C PHE A 100 -37.91 0.74 8.37
N THR A 101 -38.87 -0.13 8.66
CA THR A 101 -39.17 -0.53 10.04
C THR A 101 -37.98 -1.16 10.76
N GLU A 102 -37.12 -1.89 10.05
CA GLU A 102 -35.86 -2.43 10.60
C GLU A 102 -34.84 -1.32 10.82
N VAL A 103 -34.78 -0.32 9.91
CA VAL A 103 -33.95 0.87 10.10
C VAL A 103 -34.33 1.59 11.39
N GLU A 104 -35.64 1.82 11.62
CA GLU A 104 -36.14 2.48 12.84
C GLU A 104 -35.75 1.71 14.10
N GLN A 105 -35.86 0.39 14.08
CA GLN A 105 -35.49 -0.47 15.22
C GLN A 105 -33.99 -0.39 15.50
N ILE A 106 -33.13 -0.48 14.45
CA ILE A 106 -31.69 -0.44 14.62
C ILE A 106 -31.25 0.93 15.15
N VAL A 107 -31.69 2.02 14.51
CA VAL A 107 -31.31 3.37 14.92
C VAL A 107 -31.80 3.67 16.34
N ALA A 108 -33.03 3.26 16.69
CA ALA A 108 -33.53 3.46 18.03
C ALA A 108 -32.79 2.64 19.10
N ALA A 109 -32.40 1.41 18.77
CA ALA A 109 -31.61 0.56 19.66
C ALA A 109 -30.19 1.11 19.87
N GLU A 110 -29.55 1.56 18.80
CA GLU A 110 -28.17 2.06 18.82
C GLU A 110 -28.04 3.44 19.47
N LEU A 111 -28.96 4.36 19.18
CA LEU A 111 -28.95 5.72 19.74
C LEU A 111 -29.70 5.86 21.08
N GLY A 112 -30.43 4.83 21.51
CA GLY A 112 -31.21 4.85 22.74
C GLY A 112 -32.48 5.74 22.68
N VAL A 113 -32.78 6.33 21.51
CA VAL A 113 -33.93 7.22 21.28
C VAL A 113 -34.56 6.97 19.91
N ARG A 114 -35.88 7.23 19.80
CA ARG A 114 -36.59 7.09 18.52
C ARG A 114 -36.03 8.07 17.47
N ILE A 115 -36.05 7.68 16.18
CA ILE A 115 -35.61 8.50 15.03
C ILE A 115 -36.25 9.90 15.08
N SER A 116 -37.59 9.99 15.35
CA SER A 116 -38.31 11.26 15.41
C SER A 116 -37.82 12.20 16.53
N LYS A 117 -37.10 11.71 17.53
CA LYS A 117 -36.46 12.49 18.58
C LYS A 117 -35.01 12.84 18.25
N ALA A 118 -34.30 11.92 17.60
CA ALA A 118 -32.91 12.12 17.21
C ALA A 118 -32.79 13.13 16.05
N PHE A 119 -33.63 13.01 15.03
CA PHE A 119 -33.57 13.80 13.79
C PHE A 119 -34.81 14.70 13.66
N SER A 120 -34.66 15.85 13.01
CA SER A 120 -35.77 16.73 12.62
C SER A 120 -36.48 16.21 11.35
N ARG A 121 -35.73 15.57 10.45
CA ARG A 121 -36.21 14.90 9.25
C ARG A 121 -35.38 13.63 9.03
N PHE A 122 -36.04 12.55 8.61
CA PHE A 122 -35.39 11.31 8.21
C PHE A 122 -36.16 10.70 7.04
N GLU A 123 -35.51 10.53 5.90
CA GLU A 123 -36.16 10.01 4.69
C GLU A 123 -36.29 8.49 4.77
N SER A 124 -37.50 7.96 4.61
CA SER A 124 -37.76 6.51 4.66
C SER A 124 -37.17 5.76 3.47
N LYS A 125 -37.06 6.42 2.30
CA LYS A 125 -36.44 5.85 1.11
C LYS A 125 -34.93 6.05 1.19
N PRO A 126 -34.11 4.97 1.09
CA PRO A 126 -32.67 5.11 1.09
C PRO A 126 -32.17 5.76 -0.20
N ILE A 127 -31.12 6.54 -0.13
CA ILE A 127 -30.40 7.11 -1.27
C ILE A 127 -29.42 6.12 -1.91
N ALA A 128 -28.97 5.13 -1.13
CA ALA A 128 -28.12 4.03 -1.58
C ALA A 128 -28.32 2.79 -0.72
N ALA A 129 -28.16 1.61 -1.30
CA ALA A 129 -28.12 0.34 -0.59
C ALA A 129 -26.97 -0.50 -1.12
N ALA A 130 -26.23 -1.12 -0.19
CA ALA A 130 -25.07 -1.97 -0.46
C ALA A 130 -25.16 -3.29 0.31
N SER A 131 -24.21 -4.18 0.12
CA SER A 131 -24.19 -5.50 0.75
C SER A 131 -24.24 -5.42 2.28
N LEU A 132 -23.57 -4.46 2.90
CA LEU A 132 -23.46 -4.33 4.35
C LEU A 132 -24.51 -3.43 4.99
N GLY A 133 -25.18 -2.56 4.25
CA GLY A 133 -26.13 -1.60 4.80
C GLY A 133 -26.76 -0.68 3.77
N GLN A 134 -27.51 0.27 4.24
CA GLN A 134 -28.13 1.30 3.39
C GLN A 134 -27.98 2.69 4.00
N VAL A 135 -28.06 3.71 3.15
CA VAL A 135 -27.83 5.10 3.49
C VAL A 135 -29.10 5.92 3.31
N HIS A 136 -29.47 6.65 4.34
CA HIS A 136 -30.64 7.55 4.35
C HIS A 136 -30.23 9.01 4.48
N ARG A 137 -30.95 9.91 3.83
CA ARG A 137 -30.82 11.34 4.07
C ARG A 137 -31.61 11.72 5.30
N ALA A 138 -31.03 12.57 6.13
CA ALA A 138 -31.65 13.06 7.35
C ALA A 138 -31.21 14.51 7.63
N ALA A 139 -31.87 15.16 8.59
CA ALA A 139 -31.44 16.45 9.12
C ALA A 139 -31.42 16.36 10.66
N LEU A 140 -30.37 16.87 11.26
CA LEU A 140 -30.27 17.00 12.72
C LEU A 140 -31.23 18.06 13.23
N ARG A 141 -31.37 18.15 14.55
CA ARG A 141 -32.26 19.13 15.20
C ARG A 141 -31.79 20.56 15.07
N ASP A 142 -30.50 20.78 14.85
CA ASP A 142 -29.89 22.07 14.57
C ASP A 142 -30.02 22.52 13.10
N GLY A 143 -30.60 21.67 12.25
CA GLY A 143 -30.77 21.90 10.81
C GLY A 143 -29.64 21.42 9.92
N ARG A 144 -28.57 20.84 10.48
CA ARG A 144 -27.45 20.26 9.71
C ARG A 144 -27.95 19.08 8.88
N GLU A 145 -27.75 19.13 7.56
CA GLU A 145 -28.06 18.04 6.63
C GLU A 145 -27.02 16.93 6.77
N VAL A 146 -27.48 15.70 6.95
CA VAL A 146 -26.63 14.53 7.18
C VAL A 146 -27.10 13.33 6.38
N VAL A 147 -26.22 12.36 6.22
CA VAL A 147 -26.56 11.00 5.82
C VAL A 147 -26.37 10.05 7.00
N VAL A 148 -27.23 9.06 7.07
CA VAL A 148 -27.20 8.02 8.09
C VAL A 148 -27.05 6.68 7.40
N LYS A 149 -25.86 6.05 7.54
CA LYS A 149 -25.54 4.71 7.07
C LYS A 149 -25.95 3.73 8.17
N VAL A 150 -26.86 2.81 7.84
CA VAL A 150 -27.43 1.84 8.79
C VAL A 150 -27.04 0.44 8.33
N GLN A 151 -26.45 -0.34 9.23
CA GLN A 151 -26.00 -1.69 8.94
C GLN A 151 -27.19 -2.63 8.75
N ARG A 152 -27.05 -3.58 7.82
CA ARG A 152 -28.07 -4.61 7.55
C ARG A 152 -28.30 -5.48 8.79
N PRO A 153 -29.56 -5.76 9.15
CA PRO A 153 -29.87 -6.61 10.31
C PRO A 153 -29.30 -8.03 10.10
N GLY A 154 -28.76 -8.62 11.17
CA GLY A 154 -28.24 -10.00 11.17
C GLY A 154 -26.96 -10.23 10.35
N ILE A 155 -26.41 -9.20 9.69
CA ILE A 155 -25.25 -9.36 8.79
C ILE A 155 -24.00 -9.90 9.49
N ARG A 156 -23.76 -9.52 10.74
CA ARG A 156 -22.61 -9.97 11.53
C ARG A 156 -22.66 -11.46 11.82
N GLU A 157 -23.83 -11.95 12.20
CA GLU A 157 -24.09 -13.36 12.48
C GLU A 157 -24.00 -14.21 11.22
N GLU A 158 -24.55 -13.72 10.11
CA GLU A 158 -24.46 -14.37 8.79
C GLU A 158 -23.00 -14.50 8.34
N MET A 159 -22.26 -13.41 8.36
CA MET A 159 -20.86 -13.38 7.97
C MET A 159 -19.99 -14.26 8.88
N SER A 160 -20.26 -14.30 10.17
CA SER A 160 -19.52 -15.17 11.09
C SER A 160 -19.69 -16.64 10.72
N LYS A 161 -20.92 -17.08 10.43
CA LYS A 161 -21.21 -18.46 10.00
C LYS A 161 -20.52 -18.80 8.67
N ASP A 162 -20.59 -17.89 7.71
CA ASP A 162 -19.91 -18.09 6.41
C ASP A 162 -18.39 -18.19 6.58
N MET A 163 -17.81 -17.35 7.45
CA MET A 163 -16.38 -17.38 7.73
C MET A 163 -15.92 -18.68 8.43
N ASP A 164 -16.75 -19.27 9.27
CA ASP A 164 -16.44 -20.57 9.89
C ASP A 164 -16.36 -21.67 8.81
N VAL A 165 -17.34 -21.70 7.88
CA VAL A 165 -17.36 -22.62 6.73
C VAL A 165 -16.13 -22.43 5.83
N LEU A 166 -15.81 -21.17 5.48
CA LEU A 166 -14.67 -20.84 4.66
C LEU A 166 -13.35 -21.25 5.32
N SER A 167 -13.22 -21.05 6.64
CA SER A 167 -12.02 -21.42 7.40
C SER A 167 -11.82 -22.94 7.46
N ASP A 168 -12.90 -23.71 7.65
CA ASP A 168 -12.85 -25.18 7.60
C ASP A 168 -12.38 -25.67 6.22
N MET A 169 -12.91 -25.06 5.14
CA MET A 169 -12.51 -25.42 3.77
C MET A 169 -11.06 -25.05 3.47
N ALA A 170 -10.61 -23.87 3.88
CA ALA A 170 -9.22 -23.47 3.66
C ALA A 170 -8.24 -24.38 4.37
N ALA A 171 -8.46 -24.69 5.64
CA ALA A 171 -7.62 -25.61 6.40
C ALA A 171 -7.59 -27.02 5.77
N PHE A 172 -8.73 -27.44 5.22
CA PHE A 172 -8.81 -28.70 4.49
C PHE A 172 -7.99 -28.67 3.18
N LEU A 173 -8.17 -27.63 2.36
CA LEU A 173 -7.44 -27.45 1.10
C LEU A 173 -5.92 -27.35 1.34
N ASP A 174 -5.49 -26.60 2.35
CA ASP A 174 -4.07 -26.42 2.69
C ASP A 174 -3.40 -27.76 3.06
N SER A 175 -4.14 -28.64 3.73
CA SER A 175 -3.60 -29.93 4.16
C SER A 175 -3.66 -31.02 3.07
N HIS A 176 -4.58 -30.96 2.11
CA HIS A 176 -4.87 -32.07 1.19
C HIS A 176 -4.60 -31.76 -0.28
N THR A 177 -4.36 -30.49 -0.68
CA THR A 177 -4.15 -30.11 -2.08
C THR A 177 -2.79 -29.48 -2.33
N GLU A 178 -2.28 -29.59 -3.57
CA GLU A 178 -1.07 -28.85 -3.99
C GLU A 178 -1.30 -27.34 -4.03
N ALA A 179 -2.48 -26.94 -4.49
CA ALA A 179 -2.88 -25.51 -4.50
C ALA A 179 -2.92 -24.94 -3.07
N GLY A 180 -3.46 -25.68 -2.09
CA GLY A 180 -3.46 -25.26 -0.69
C GLY A 180 -2.04 -25.09 -0.15
N ARG A 181 -1.15 -26.04 -0.38
CA ARG A 181 0.26 -25.94 0.02
C ARG A 181 1.01 -24.79 -0.67
N LYS A 182 0.63 -24.44 -1.90
CA LYS A 182 1.27 -23.36 -2.67
C LYS A 182 0.76 -21.97 -2.22
N TYR A 183 -0.55 -21.84 -2.03
CA TYR A 183 -1.20 -20.54 -1.83
C TYR A 183 -1.52 -20.21 -0.38
N GLU A 184 -1.52 -21.20 0.52
CA GLU A 184 -1.77 -21.02 1.97
C GLU A 184 -3.09 -20.26 2.22
N PHE A 185 -4.24 -20.89 1.91
CA PHE A 185 -5.56 -20.24 2.00
C PHE A 185 -5.96 -19.85 3.42
N THR A 186 -5.51 -20.56 4.45
CA THR A 186 -5.86 -20.26 5.85
C THR A 186 -5.39 -18.86 6.28
N PRO A 187 -4.12 -18.46 6.10
CA PRO A 187 -3.67 -17.09 6.39
C PRO A 187 -4.45 -16.03 5.59
N LEU A 188 -4.75 -16.30 4.32
CA LEU A 188 -5.53 -15.40 3.48
C LEU A 188 -6.93 -15.15 4.05
N LEU A 189 -7.62 -16.21 4.49
CA LEU A 189 -8.95 -16.08 5.08
C LEU A 189 -8.94 -15.45 6.47
N GLU A 190 -7.88 -15.65 7.26
CA GLU A 190 -7.72 -14.94 8.53
C GLU A 190 -7.56 -13.42 8.32
N GLU A 191 -6.82 -13.01 7.31
CA GLU A 191 -6.70 -11.61 6.91
C GLU A 191 -8.05 -11.07 6.43
N PHE A 192 -8.74 -11.81 5.58
CA PHE A 192 -10.08 -11.45 5.12
C PHE A 192 -11.08 -11.31 6.30
N ARG A 193 -11.09 -12.25 7.24
CA ARG A 193 -11.91 -12.18 8.46
C ARG A 193 -11.66 -10.89 9.24
N LYS A 194 -10.38 -10.52 9.44
CA LYS A 194 -10.02 -9.29 10.13
C LYS A 194 -10.53 -8.04 9.39
N ASN A 195 -10.38 -8.01 8.07
CA ASN A 195 -10.84 -6.89 7.26
C ASN A 195 -12.38 -6.78 7.27
N LEU A 196 -13.08 -7.90 7.15
CA LEU A 196 -14.53 -7.97 7.19
C LEU A 196 -15.10 -7.48 8.53
N LEU A 197 -14.51 -7.91 9.65
CA LEU A 197 -14.91 -7.44 11.00
C LEU A 197 -14.67 -5.93 11.19
N ARG A 198 -13.66 -5.37 10.52
CA ARG A 198 -13.41 -3.93 10.51
C ARG A 198 -14.48 -3.18 9.74
N GLU A 199 -14.90 -3.67 8.57
CA GLU A 199 -15.98 -3.07 7.79
C GLU A 199 -17.34 -3.10 8.53
N LEU A 200 -17.53 -4.04 9.45
CA LEU A 200 -18.73 -4.16 10.29
C LEU A 200 -18.72 -3.25 11.53
N ASP A 201 -17.70 -2.44 11.75
CA ASP A 201 -17.67 -1.45 12.84
C ASP A 201 -17.57 -0.03 12.28
N TYR A 202 -18.71 0.63 12.11
CA TYR A 202 -18.80 1.97 11.53
C TYR A 202 -18.06 3.07 12.34
N ARG A 203 -17.72 2.80 13.62
CA ARG A 203 -16.85 3.70 14.38
C ARG A 203 -15.43 3.77 13.80
N LEU A 204 -14.99 2.71 13.11
CA LEU A 204 -13.71 2.70 12.41
C LEU A 204 -13.77 3.63 11.18
N GLU A 205 -14.86 3.55 10.40
CA GLU A 205 -15.09 4.42 9.26
C GLU A 205 -15.19 5.89 9.71
N ALA A 206 -15.91 6.17 10.79
CA ALA A 206 -15.96 7.51 11.38
C ALA A 206 -14.57 8.05 11.75
N ARG A 207 -13.74 7.26 12.41
CA ARG A 207 -12.36 7.65 12.73
C ARG A 207 -11.52 7.89 11.48
N ASN A 208 -11.69 7.07 10.45
CA ASN A 208 -11.00 7.27 9.19
C ASN A 208 -11.38 8.63 8.57
N LEU A 209 -12.68 8.97 8.54
CA LEU A 209 -13.17 10.25 8.02
C LEU A 209 -12.46 11.44 8.71
N VAL A 210 -12.34 11.41 10.04
CA VAL A 210 -11.66 12.47 10.80
C VAL A 210 -10.17 12.54 10.43
N VAL A 211 -9.47 11.40 10.40
CA VAL A 211 -8.05 11.35 10.05
C VAL A 211 -7.79 11.85 8.62
N PHE A 212 -8.63 11.43 7.66
CA PHE A 212 -8.51 11.87 6.27
C PHE A 212 -8.78 13.34 6.10
N ALA A 213 -9.79 13.89 6.78
CA ALA A 213 -10.08 15.31 6.74
C ALA A 213 -8.92 16.16 7.29
N ASP A 214 -8.23 15.67 8.32
CA ASP A 214 -7.06 16.33 8.89
C ASP A 214 -5.85 16.24 7.96
N ASN A 215 -5.55 15.06 7.42
CA ASN A 215 -4.44 14.81 6.49
C ASN A 215 -4.60 15.61 5.18
N LEU A 216 -5.82 15.74 4.68
CA LEU A 216 -6.13 16.42 3.42
C LEU A 216 -6.47 17.89 3.57
N ARG A 217 -6.29 18.49 4.75
CA ARG A 217 -6.63 19.90 5.03
C ARG A 217 -5.96 20.89 4.08
N GLU A 218 -4.79 20.57 3.56
CA GLU A 218 -4.05 21.43 2.62
C GLU A 218 -4.61 21.37 1.17
N PHE A 219 -5.50 20.41 0.89
CA PHE A 219 -6.09 20.22 -0.42
C PHE A 219 -7.50 20.81 -0.47
N ASP A 220 -7.59 22.12 -0.65
CA ASP A 220 -8.87 22.87 -0.64
C ASP A 220 -9.93 22.34 -1.61
N GLN A 221 -9.49 21.65 -2.68
CA GLN A 221 -10.36 21.04 -3.67
C GLN A 221 -10.90 19.65 -3.26
N ILE A 222 -10.47 19.12 -2.11
CA ILE A 222 -10.89 17.79 -1.62
C ILE A 222 -11.73 17.96 -0.36
N ILE A 223 -12.92 17.34 -0.35
CA ILE A 223 -13.83 17.32 0.79
C ILE A 223 -13.93 15.91 1.34
N VAL A 224 -13.87 15.81 2.65
CA VAL A 224 -14.17 14.59 3.40
C VAL A 224 -15.33 14.91 4.36
N PRO A 225 -16.48 14.18 4.27
CA PRO A 225 -17.60 14.41 5.16
C PRO A 225 -17.20 14.19 6.61
N GLN A 226 -17.67 15.05 7.51
CA GLN A 226 -17.37 14.92 8.94
C GLN A 226 -18.41 14.04 9.63
N PRO A 227 -17.99 13.05 10.44
CA PRO A 227 -18.92 12.27 11.23
C PRO A 227 -19.53 13.11 12.35
N VAL A 228 -20.69 12.66 12.83
CA VAL A 228 -21.37 13.22 14.01
C VAL A 228 -21.25 12.18 15.12
N ASP A 229 -20.32 12.41 16.06
CA ASP A 229 -19.92 11.41 17.06
C ASP A 229 -21.09 10.92 17.92
N ASP A 230 -21.94 11.83 18.42
CA ASP A 230 -23.09 11.51 19.24
C ASP A 230 -24.16 10.65 18.51
N TYR A 231 -24.11 10.60 17.19
CA TYR A 231 -25.01 9.86 16.33
C TYR A 231 -24.31 8.70 15.59
N THR A 232 -23.12 8.32 16.07
CA THR A 232 -22.30 7.28 15.44
C THR A 232 -22.02 6.15 16.43
N THR A 233 -22.33 4.92 16.00
CA THR A 233 -22.14 3.69 16.77
C THR A 233 -21.48 2.62 15.91
N SER A 234 -21.37 1.39 16.39
CA SER A 234 -20.85 0.28 15.58
C SER A 234 -21.72 -0.07 14.37
N ARG A 235 -23.04 0.24 14.42
CA ARG A 235 -24.01 -0.16 13.39
C ARG A 235 -24.69 1.01 12.68
N VAL A 236 -24.47 2.24 13.16
CA VAL A 236 -25.01 3.48 12.61
C VAL A 236 -23.88 4.48 12.46
N LEU A 237 -23.68 5.01 11.25
CA LEU A 237 -22.74 6.12 10.98
C LEU A 237 -23.55 7.31 10.47
N THR A 238 -23.48 8.41 11.19
CA THR A 238 -24.04 9.70 10.77
C THR A 238 -22.91 10.64 10.40
N MET A 239 -22.98 11.22 9.19
CA MET A 239 -21.97 12.14 8.68
C MET A 239 -22.60 13.21 7.80
N ASP A 240 -21.85 14.26 7.44
CA ASP A 240 -22.32 15.34 6.57
C ASP A 240 -22.91 14.81 5.26
N TYR A 241 -24.04 15.40 4.86
CA TYR A 241 -24.56 15.21 3.53
C TYR A 241 -23.78 16.09 2.55
N ILE A 242 -23.14 15.48 1.57
CA ILE A 242 -22.45 16.20 0.50
C ILE A 242 -23.38 16.28 -0.72
N SER A 243 -23.77 17.52 -1.08
CA SER A 243 -24.49 17.77 -2.33
C SER A 243 -23.54 17.66 -3.52
N GLY A 244 -23.87 16.81 -4.48
CA GLY A 244 -23.02 16.59 -5.65
C GLY A 244 -23.48 15.40 -6.47
N ARG A 245 -22.71 15.10 -7.50
CA ARG A 245 -22.96 13.99 -8.44
C ARG A 245 -21.74 13.09 -8.52
N LYS A 246 -21.98 11.80 -8.70
CA LYS A 246 -20.89 10.87 -9.02
C LYS A 246 -20.16 11.33 -10.27
N ILE A 247 -18.85 11.26 -10.29
CA ILE A 247 -18.06 11.65 -11.47
C ILE A 247 -18.44 10.84 -12.72
N THR A 248 -18.90 9.60 -12.55
CA THR A 248 -19.41 8.74 -13.64
C THR A 248 -20.75 9.19 -14.21
N ALA A 249 -21.49 10.02 -13.47
CA ALA A 249 -22.81 10.54 -13.89
C ALA A 249 -22.73 11.95 -14.48
N LEU A 250 -21.53 12.49 -14.69
CA LEU A 250 -21.32 13.80 -15.31
C LEU A 250 -21.68 13.74 -16.80
N SER A 251 -22.54 14.66 -17.23
CA SER A 251 -22.84 14.82 -18.65
C SER A 251 -21.63 15.36 -19.43
N PRO A 252 -21.52 15.09 -20.74
CA PRO A 252 -20.45 15.66 -21.56
C PRO A 252 -20.37 17.21 -21.46
N LEU A 253 -21.51 17.87 -21.38
CA LEU A 253 -21.57 19.34 -21.22
C LEU A 253 -20.98 19.79 -19.88
N ALA A 254 -21.31 19.10 -18.77
CA ALA A 254 -20.76 19.40 -17.45
C ALA A 254 -19.24 19.22 -17.42
N LYS A 255 -18.70 18.24 -18.17
CA LYS A 255 -17.24 18.01 -18.28
C LYS A 255 -16.53 19.15 -19.04
N ILE A 256 -17.18 19.77 -20.03
CA ILE A 256 -16.58 20.89 -20.78
C ILE A 256 -16.50 22.16 -19.91
N GLU A 257 -17.44 22.35 -18.99
CA GLU A 257 -17.48 23.51 -18.08
C GLU A 257 -16.53 23.37 -16.86
N LEU A 258 -15.92 22.20 -16.68
CA LEU A 258 -15.00 21.91 -15.60
C LEU A 258 -13.55 22.08 -16.04
N ASP A 259 -12.71 22.61 -15.14
CA ASP A 259 -11.27 22.44 -15.27
C ASP A 259 -10.89 21.02 -14.81
N GLY A 260 -11.18 20.04 -15.69
CA GLY A 260 -10.98 18.62 -15.41
C GLY A 260 -9.51 18.30 -15.13
N TYR A 261 -8.58 18.98 -15.81
CA TYR A 261 -7.15 18.80 -15.60
C TYR A 261 -6.72 19.21 -14.17
N GLN A 262 -7.13 20.37 -13.70
CA GLN A 262 -6.79 20.82 -12.34
C GLN A 262 -7.38 19.88 -11.28
N LEU A 263 -8.64 19.47 -11.43
CA LEU A 263 -9.28 18.55 -10.49
C LEU A 263 -8.58 17.18 -10.47
N ALA A 264 -8.24 16.64 -11.64
CA ALA A 264 -7.49 15.39 -11.76
C ALA A 264 -6.11 15.49 -11.10
N GLN A 265 -5.40 16.60 -11.34
CA GLN A 265 -4.09 16.84 -10.76
C GLN A 265 -4.15 16.95 -9.22
N HIS A 266 -5.08 17.73 -8.66
CA HIS A 266 -5.24 17.85 -7.22
C HIS A 266 -5.62 16.52 -6.56
N LEU A 267 -6.53 15.76 -7.19
CA LEU A 267 -6.91 14.44 -6.68
C LEU A 267 -5.71 13.48 -6.70
N PHE A 268 -5.00 13.41 -7.81
CA PHE A 268 -3.84 12.52 -7.94
C PHE A 268 -2.74 12.89 -6.94
N GLN A 269 -2.44 14.18 -6.78
CA GLN A 269 -1.49 14.66 -5.77
C GLN A 269 -1.94 14.34 -4.35
N ALA A 270 -3.23 14.47 -4.03
CA ALA A 270 -3.78 14.11 -2.73
C ALA A 270 -3.58 12.61 -2.42
N TYR A 271 -3.74 11.73 -3.42
CA TYR A 271 -3.47 10.30 -3.25
C TYR A 271 -1.98 9.97 -3.12
N LEU A 272 -1.13 10.61 -3.91
CA LEU A 272 0.32 10.48 -3.72
C LEU A 272 0.73 10.95 -2.31
N HIS A 273 0.14 12.03 -1.80
CA HIS A 273 0.38 12.52 -0.45
C HIS A 273 -0.01 11.48 0.61
N GLN A 274 -1.22 10.93 0.53
CA GLN A 274 -1.73 9.90 1.43
C GLN A 274 -0.80 8.67 1.46
N ILE A 275 -0.38 8.17 0.28
CA ILE A 275 0.44 6.96 0.17
C ILE A 275 1.88 7.24 0.62
N LEU A 276 2.49 8.30 0.10
CA LEU A 276 3.94 8.51 0.17
C LEU A 276 4.39 9.39 1.34
N ILE A 277 3.50 10.21 1.92
CA ILE A 277 3.83 11.11 3.03
C ILE A 277 3.12 10.68 4.32
N ASP A 278 1.79 10.50 4.27
CA ASP A 278 1.03 10.14 5.47
C ASP A 278 1.20 8.66 5.81
N GLY A 279 1.39 7.80 4.79
CA GLY A 279 1.41 6.37 4.93
C GLY A 279 0.06 5.80 5.37
N PHE A 280 -1.01 6.57 5.17
CA PHE A 280 -2.38 6.19 5.45
C PHE A 280 -3.25 6.67 4.29
N PHE A 281 -3.83 5.76 3.53
CA PHE A 281 -4.50 6.08 2.27
C PHE A 281 -5.83 5.35 2.10
N HIS A 282 -6.73 5.98 1.35
CA HIS A 282 -7.98 5.37 0.91
C HIS A 282 -7.67 4.31 -0.16
N ALA A 283 -7.95 3.04 0.15
CA ALA A 283 -7.53 1.90 -0.66
C ALA A 283 -8.51 1.55 -1.81
N ASP A 284 -9.68 2.19 -1.87
CA ASP A 284 -10.67 1.92 -2.91
C ASP A 284 -11.30 3.20 -3.49
N PRO A 285 -10.53 4.05 -4.21
CA PRO A 285 -11.04 5.25 -4.88
C PRO A 285 -11.86 4.91 -6.12
N HIS A 286 -12.82 3.99 -5.96
CA HIS A 286 -13.70 3.62 -7.07
C HIS A 286 -14.47 4.85 -7.56
N PRO A 287 -14.67 5.04 -8.88
CA PRO A 287 -15.41 6.19 -9.42
C PRO A 287 -16.81 6.40 -8.83
N GLY A 288 -17.39 5.36 -8.25
CA GLY A 288 -18.66 5.42 -7.50
C GLY A 288 -18.58 6.10 -6.14
N ASN A 289 -17.37 6.22 -5.56
CA ASN A 289 -17.10 6.81 -4.24
C ASN A 289 -16.54 8.22 -4.33
N VAL A 290 -16.33 8.71 -5.56
CA VAL A 290 -15.83 10.06 -5.84
C VAL A 290 -16.94 10.91 -6.42
N PHE A 291 -17.26 12.02 -5.75
CA PHE A 291 -18.33 12.95 -6.14
C PHE A 291 -17.74 14.28 -6.55
N LEU A 292 -18.34 14.89 -7.55
CA LEU A 292 -18.16 16.30 -7.86
C LEU A 292 -19.28 17.07 -7.15
N THR A 293 -18.91 17.97 -6.26
CA THR A 293 -19.86 18.81 -5.51
C THR A 293 -20.38 19.96 -6.36
N ASP A 294 -21.47 20.59 -5.91
CA ASP A 294 -22.08 21.73 -6.62
C ASP A 294 -21.14 22.96 -6.66
N ASP A 295 -20.23 23.09 -5.70
CA ASP A 295 -19.17 24.11 -5.65
C ASP A 295 -17.86 23.67 -6.36
N ARG A 296 -17.93 22.63 -7.20
CA ARG A 296 -16.86 22.13 -8.07
C ARG A 296 -15.65 21.56 -7.34
N ARG A 297 -15.82 21.03 -6.13
CA ARG A 297 -14.79 20.30 -5.40
C ARG A 297 -15.01 18.78 -5.52
N ILE A 298 -13.99 18.00 -5.20
CA ILE A 298 -14.08 16.53 -5.17
C ILE A 298 -14.38 16.09 -3.73
N ALA A 299 -15.42 15.28 -3.55
CA ALA A 299 -15.70 14.65 -2.26
C ALA A 299 -15.42 13.15 -2.28
N LEU A 300 -14.71 12.67 -1.27
CA LEU A 300 -14.45 11.26 -0.99
C LEU A 300 -15.43 10.80 0.08
N ILE A 301 -16.38 9.92 -0.27
CA ILE A 301 -17.55 9.67 0.58
C ILE A 301 -17.57 8.32 1.30
N ASP A 302 -16.79 7.34 0.89
CA ASP A 302 -16.69 6.01 1.53
C ASP A 302 -15.25 5.73 1.92
N LEU A 303 -14.91 5.86 3.20
CA LEU A 303 -13.60 5.58 3.75
C LEU A 303 -13.59 4.30 4.61
N GLY A 304 -14.45 3.34 4.27
CA GLY A 304 -14.50 2.02 4.89
C GLY A 304 -13.23 1.20 4.63
N MET A 305 -12.65 1.30 3.42
CA MET A 305 -11.41 0.63 3.07
C MET A 305 -10.22 1.59 3.10
N VAL A 306 -9.35 1.39 4.09
CA VAL A 306 -8.11 2.15 4.24
C VAL A 306 -6.93 1.21 4.43
N ALA A 307 -5.76 1.63 3.99
CA ALA A 307 -4.52 0.89 4.16
C ALA A 307 -3.40 1.76 4.74
N ARG A 308 -2.38 1.10 5.26
CA ARG A 308 -1.19 1.75 5.82
C ARG A 308 0.05 1.27 5.11
N VAL A 309 0.99 2.19 4.90
CA VAL A 309 2.31 1.92 4.32
C VAL A 309 3.36 2.27 5.35
N ALA A 310 4.25 1.32 5.64
CA ALA A 310 5.35 1.57 6.55
C ALA A 310 6.33 2.61 5.97
N PRO A 311 7.03 3.42 6.79
CA PRO A 311 7.93 4.48 6.30
C PRO A 311 9.01 3.97 5.34
N ARG A 312 9.54 2.76 5.56
CA ARG A 312 10.51 2.12 4.66
C ARG A 312 9.89 1.81 3.29
N SER A 313 8.68 1.27 3.29
CA SER A 313 7.96 0.96 2.05
C SER A 313 7.58 2.23 1.29
N GLN A 314 7.25 3.34 1.99
CA GLN A 314 7.01 4.64 1.36
C GLN A 314 8.24 5.13 0.58
N GLU A 315 9.46 4.98 1.16
CA GLU A 315 10.71 5.37 0.49
C GLU A 315 10.92 4.57 -0.80
N GLN A 316 10.77 3.26 -0.71
CA GLN A 316 10.92 2.37 -1.86
C GLN A 316 9.87 2.65 -2.95
N LEU A 317 8.62 2.95 -2.55
CA LEU A 317 7.54 3.29 -3.49
C LEU A 317 7.81 4.60 -4.23
N ILE A 318 8.32 5.63 -3.56
CA ILE A 318 8.70 6.89 -4.24
C ILE A 318 9.76 6.60 -5.31
N GLN A 319 10.80 5.86 -4.94
CA GLN A 319 11.87 5.50 -5.87
C GLN A 319 11.34 4.67 -7.04
N LEU A 320 10.45 3.71 -6.76
CA LEU A 320 9.84 2.87 -7.79
C LEU A 320 8.96 3.69 -8.76
N LEU A 321 8.07 4.53 -8.24
CA LEU A 321 7.20 5.36 -9.08
C LEU A 321 8.00 6.35 -9.93
N LEU A 322 9.09 6.91 -9.39
CA LEU A 322 10.01 7.76 -10.14
C LEU A 322 10.75 6.98 -11.23
N ALA A 323 11.26 5.78 -10.92
CA ALA A 323 11.94 4.94 -11.90
C ALA A 323 11.00 4.55 -13.05
N ILE A 324 9.75 4.15 -12.74
CA ILE A 324 8.71 3.87 -13.74
C ILE A 324 8.43 5.11 -14.59
N SER A 325 8.19 6.27 -13.96
CA SER A 325 7.84 7.51 -14.67
C SER A 325 8.98 8.06 -15.55
N GLN A 326 10.23 7.68 -15.25
CA GLN A 326 11.43 8.06 -16.01
C GLN A 326 11.85 6.99 -17.02
N GLY A 327 11.16 5.85 -17.11
CA GLY A 327 11.51 4.74 -18.01
C GLY A 327 12.76 3.98 -17.60
N LYS A 328 13.18 4.06 -16.33
CA LYS A 328 14.38 3.39 -15.80
C LYS A 328 14.07 1.97 -15.34
N GLY A 329 13.95 1.05 -16.30
CA GLY A 329 13.50 -0.32 -16.05
C GLY A 329 14.40 -1.11 -15.10
N ASP A 330 15.72 -1.04 -15.26
CA ASP A 330 16.69 -1.74 -14.40
C ASP A 330 16.62 -1.24 -12.95
N GLU A 331 16.50 0.08 -12.75
CA GLU A 331 16.35 0.68 -11.43
C GLU A 331 15.03 0.26 -10.78
N ALA A 332 13.94 0.22 -11.54
CA ALA A 332 12.65 -0.27 -11.06
C ALA A 332 12.74 -1.74 -10.61
N ALA A 333 13.39 -2.61 -11.39
CA ALA A 333 13.60 -4.02 -11.02
C ALA A 333 14.41 -4.17 -9.73
N ASP A 334 15.49 -3.39 -9.56
CA ASP A 334 16.30 -3.38 -8.34
C ASP A 334 15.51 -2.99 -7.11
N ILE A 335 14.64 -1.99 -7.24
CA ILE A 335 13.80 -1.52 -6.14
C ILE A 335 12.76 -2.60 -5.77
N VAL A 336 12.09 -3.20 -6.75
CA VAL A 336 11.09 -4.25 -6.52
C VAL A 336 11.72 -5.45 -5.79
N ILE A 337 12.93 -5.87 -6.19
CA ILE A 337 13.65 -6.98 -5.53
C ILE A 337 13.97 -6.64 -4.07
N LYS A 338 14.30 -5.39 -3.76
CA LYS A 338 14.52 -4.95 -2.37
C LYS A 338 13.24 -4.87 -1.53
N MET A 339 12.08 -4.80 -2.17
CA MET A 339 10.76 -4.71 -1.50
C MET A 339 10.21 -6.08 -1.10
N GLY A 340 10.53 -7.14 -1.82
CA GLY A 340 9.92 -8.46 -1.64
C GLY A 340 10.89 -9.54 -1.17
N GLU A 341 10.43 -10.78 -1.25
CA GLU A 341 11.17 -11.98 -0.84
C GLU A 341 11.20 -13.01 -1.98
N ALA A 342 12.40 -13.50 -2.29
CA ALA A 342 12.59 -14.58 -3.24
C ALA A 342 12.16 -15.93 -2.62
N LYS A 343 11.31 -16.68 -3.31
CA LYS A 343 10.94 -18.07 -2.97
C LYS A 343 11.84 -19.06 -3.72
N PRO A 344 11.86 -20.33 -3.31
CA PRO A 344 12.58 -21.36 -4.05
C PRO A 344 12.18 -21.40 -5.52
N GLY A 345 13.18 -21.37 -6.42
CA GLY A 345 12.96 -21.32 -7.88
C GLY A 345 12.86 -19.92 -8.49
N PHE A 346 13.12 -18.85 -7.71
CA PHE A 346 13.20 -17.50 -8.26
C PHE A 346 14.40 -17.33 -9.21
N ASP A 347 14.13 -16.84 -10.42
CA ASP A 347 15.14 -16.46 -11.41
C ASP A 347 15.27 -14.93 -11.49
N ASP A 348 16.26 -14.41 -10.78
CA ASP A 348 16.56 -12.96 -10.69
C ASP A 348 16.77 -12.33 -12.08
N LYS A 349 17.51 -13.00 -12.96
CA LYS A 349 17.85 -12.45 -14.27
C LYS A 349 16.63 -12.31 -15.19
N THR A 350 15.78 -13.31 -15.22
CA THR A 350 14.56 -13.30 -16.02
C THR A 350 13.55 -12.31 -15.46
N PHE A 351 13.42 -12.25 -14.13
CA PHE A 351 12.54 -11.28 -13.46
C PHE A 351 12.93 -9.83 -13.77
N ARG A 352 14.21 -9.48 -13.63
CA ARG A 352 14.74 -8.14 -13.95
C ARG A 352 14.44 -7.73 -15.38
N ARG A 353 14.69 -8.61 -16.33
CA ARG A 353 14.40 -8.35 -17.73
C ARG A 353 12.92 -8.05 -17.97
N HIS A 354 12.01 -8.87 -17.43
CA HIS A 354 10.58 -8.67 -17.62
C HIS A 354 10.08 -7.34 -17.01
N VAL A 355 10.60 -6.97 -15.83
CA VAL A 355 10.25 -5.67 -15.21
C VAL A 355 10.81 -4.51 -16.04
N ALA A 356 12.06 -4.62 -16.49
CA ALA A 356 12.68 -3.58 -17.31
C ALA A 356 11.96 -3.39 -18.66
N ASP A 357 11.62 -4.48 -19.34
CA ASP A 357 10.86 -4.45 -20.60
C ASP A 357 9.50 -3.79 -20.41
N LEU A 358 8.76 -4.16 -19.35
CA LEU A 358 7.46 -3.58 -19.01
C LEU A 358 7.54 -2.06 -18.81
N VAL A 359 8.56 -1.58 -18.09
CA VAL A 359 8.73 -0.14 -17.82
C VAL A 359 9.04 0.63 -19.10
N LEU A 360 9.89 0.05 -19.98
CA LEU A 360 10.23 0.64 -21.28
C LEU A 360 9.02 0.65 -22.24
N GLU A 361 8.23 -0.42 -22.27
CA GLU A 361 7.00 -0.48 -23.07
C GLU A 361 6.01 0.61 -22.65
N ASN A 362 5.85 0.81 -21.33
CA ASN A 362 4.96 1.85 -20.81
C ASN A 362 5.44 3.27 -21.17
N GLN A 363 6.74 3.51 -21.26
CA GLN A 363 7.28 4.82 -21.66
C GLN A 363 6.96 5.15 -23.13
N ASN A 364 6.91 4.12 -23.99
CA ASN A 364 6.63 4.26 -25.43
C ASN A 364 5.15 4.20 -25.76
N ALA A 365 4.27 3.95 -24.79
CA ALA A 365 2.83 3.90 -24.99
C ALA A 365 2.27 5.29 -25.34
N GLN A 366 1.17 5.31 -26.12
CA GLN A 366 0.44 6.56 -26.39
C GLN A 366 -0.17 7.09 -25.09
N LEU A 367 -0.32 8.41 -24.97
CA LEU A 367 -0.83 9.10 -23.77
C LEU A 367 -2.14 8.50 -23.22
N GLU A 368 -2.97 7.95 -24.09
CA GLU A 368 -4.26 7.30 -23.72
C GLU A 368 -4.08 5.97 -22.95
N ASN A 369 -2.87 5.39 -22.98
CA ASN A 369 -2.56 4.09 -22.36
C ASN A 369 -1.51 4.18 -21.23
N LEU A 370 -1.14 5.39 -20.82
CA LEU A 370 -0.23 5.63 -19.70
C LEU A 370 -0.99 5.46 -18.37
N ASP A 371 -0.85 4.28 -17.78
CA ASP A 371 -1.57 3.89 -16.58
C ASP A 371 -0.57 3.34 -15.55
N SER A 372 -0.19 4.20 -14.60
CA SER A 372 0.78 3.85 -13.55
C SER A 372 0.31 2.71 -12.67
N GLY A 373 -0.98 2.63 -12.41
CA GLY A 373 -1.60 1.55 -11.64
C GLY A 373 -1.47 0.21 -12.36
N ARG A 374 -1.65 0.21 -13.68
CA ARG A 374 -1.50 -1.00 -14.51
C ARG A 374 -0.07 -1.53 -14.51
N VAL A 375 0.93 -0.65 -14.60
CA VAL A 375 2.34 -1.05 -14.53
C VAL A 375 2.65 -1.72 -13.19
N VAL A 376 2.22 -1.11 -12.09
CA VAL A 376 2.42 -1.67 -10.74
C VAL A 376 1.70 -3.02 -10.58
N LEU A 377 0.48 -3.16 -11.10
CA LEU A 377 -0.25 -4.44 -11.12
C LEU A 377 0.47 -5.50 -11.96
N ARG A 378 1.01 -5.12 -13.12
CA ARG A 378 1.76 -6.04 -14.00
C ARG A 378 3.07 -6.51 -13.37
N ILE A 379 3.79 -5.63 -12.65
CA ILE A 379 4.96 -6.02 -11.85
C ILE A 379 4.58 -7.09 -10.83
N GLN A 380 3.42 -6.96 -10.18
CA GLN A 380 2.93 -7.97 -9.24
C GLN A 380 2.65 -9.32 -9.89
N GLN A 381 2.06 -9.33 -11.10
CA GLN A 381 1.84 -10.57 -11.85
C GLN A 381 3.16 -11.26 -12.21
N ILE A 382 4.13 -10.48 -12.75
CA ILE A 382 5.48 -10.98 -13.07
C ILE A 382 6.16 -11.56 -11.81
N ALA A 383 5.98 -10.91 -10.65
CA ALA A 383 6.51 -11.41 -9.38
C ALA A 383 5.88 -12.76 -8.98
N GLY A 384 4.57 -12.90 -9.11
CA GLY A 384 3.86 -14.16 -8.83
C GLY A 384 4.30 -15.31 -9.75
N GLU A 385 4.46 -15.04 -11.05
CA GLU A 385 4.95 -16.00 -12.04
C GLU A 385 6.41 -16.43 -11.79
N ALA A 386 7.24 -15.48 -11.31
CA ALA A 386 8.65 -15.71 -11.03
C ALA A 386 8.95 -16.32 -9.65
N ASN A 387 7.95 -16.74 -8.87
CA ASN A 387 8.12 -17.18 -7.48
C ASN A 387 8.75 -16.09 -6.58
N PHE A 388 8.34 -14.85 -6.77
CA PHE A 388 8.75 -13.72 -5.94
C PHE A 388 7.56 -13.16 -5.19
N ARG A 389 7.67 -12.99 -3.87
CA ARG A 389 6.57 -12.51 -3.02
C ARG A 389 6.75 -11.02 -2.73
N LEU A 390 5.80 -10.20 -3.19
CA LEU A 390 5.71 -8.79 -2.81
C LEU A 390 4.88 -8.62 -1.52
N PRO A 391 5.11 -7.53 -0.75
CA PRO A 391 4.28 -7.18 0.40
C PRO A 391 2.81 -7.00 0.01
N SER A 392 1.89 -7.33 0.91
CA SER A 392 0.43 -7.20 0.68
C SER A 392 -0.01 -5.77 0.39
N GLU A 393 0.68 -4.79 0.97
CA GLU A 393 0.44 -3.37 0.74
C GLU A 393 0.65 -2.97 -0.72
N PHE A 394 1.58 -3.65 -1.43
CA PHE A 394 1.86 -3.40 -2.84
C PHE A 394 0.63 -3.66 -3.72
N THR A 395 -0.10 -4.75 -3.43
CA THR A 395 -1.35 -5.10 -4.11
C THR A 395 -2.42 -4.02 -3.92
N MET A 396 -2.57 -3.54 -2.68
CA MET A 396 -3.54 -2.49 -2.38
C MET A 396 -3.19 -1.17 -3.09
N ILE A 397 -1.91 -0.82 -3.13
CA ILE A 397 -1.44 0.38 -3.84
C ILE A 397 -1.67 0.25 -5.34
N ALA A 398 -1.36 -0.91 -5.93
CA ALA A 398 -1.62 -1.17 -7.35
C ALA A 398 -3.10 -0.97 -7.70
N LYS A 399 -4.01 -1.56 -6.90
CA LYS A 399 -5.46 -1.38 -7.06
C LYS A 399 -5.87 0.08 -6.89
N THR A 400 -5.35 0.76 -5.87
CA THR A 400 -5.66 2.16 -5.61
C THR A 400 -5.24 3.04 -6.78
N LEU A 401 -4.03 2.88 -7.29
CA LEU A 401 -3.55 3.62 -8.44
C LEU A 401 -4.38 3.33 -9.70
N LEU A 402 -4.73 2.06 -9.95
CA LEU A 402 -5.57 1.69 -11.08
C LEU A 402 -6.96 2.34 -11.03
N ASN A 403 -7.62 2.31 -9.87
CA ASN A 403 -8.90 2.98 -9.68
C ASN A 403 -8.77 4.50 -9.79
N LEU A 404 -7.69 5.07 -9.26
CA LEU A 404 -7.39 6.49 -9.34
C LEU A 404 -7.17 6.92 -10.79
N ASP A 405 -6.40 6.16 -11.57
CA ASP A 405 -6.19 6.41 -13.00
C ASP A 405 -7.54 6.46 -13.74
N GLN A 406 -8.46 5.55 -13.44
CA GLN A 406 -9.80 5.55 -14.01
C GLN A 406 -10.59 6.82 -13.63
N VAL A 407 -10.47 7.29 -12.39
CA VAL A 407 -11.13 8.52 -11.92
C VAL A 407 -10.55 9.75 -12.63
N VAL A 408 -9.23 9.88 -12.67
CA VAL A 408 -8.58 11.06 -13.27
C VAL A 408 -8.81 11.11 -14.79
N HIS A 409 -8.81 9.97 -15.48
CA HIS A 409 -9.16 9.91 -16.91
C HIS A 409 -10.65 10.19 -17.18
N THR A 410 -11.53 9.95 -16.20
CA THR A 410 -12.93 10.36 -16.29
C THR A 410 -13.08 11.87 -16.21
N LEU A 411 -12.22 12.55 -15.42
CA LEU A 411 -12.18 14.02 -15.29
C LEU A 411 -11.47 14.67 -16.48
N ASP A 412 -10.31 14.15 -16.86
CA ASP A 412 -9.53 14.57 -18.02
C ASP A 412 -8.91 13.37 -18.74
N PRO A 413 -9.42 12.99 -19.95
CA PRO A 413 -8.86 11.88 -20.73
C PRO A 413 -7.40 12.04 -21.16
N LYS A 414 -6.85 13.26 -21.10
CA LYS A 414 -5.46 13.56 -21.47
C LYS A 414 -4.52 13.65 -20.26
N PHE A 415 -5.01 13.33 -19.08
CA PHE A 415 -4.19 13.37 -17.88
C PHE A 415 -3.00 12.39 -17.98
N ASP A 416 -1.79 12.88 -17.67
CA ASP A 416 -0.56 12.07 -17.64
C ASP A 416 -0.14 11.81 -16.19
N PRO A 417 -0.38 10.60 -15.66
CA PRO A 417 0.03 10.21 -14.32
C PRO A 417 1.54 10.27 -14.10
N ASN A 418 2.34 9.92 -15.13
CA ASN A 418 3.79 9.94 -15.04
C ASN A 418 4.33 11.38 -14.92
N PHE A 419 3.73 12.32 -15.66
CA PHE A 419 4.05 13.74 -15.50
C PHE A 419 3.68 14.25 -14.11
N ALA A 420 2.50 13.88 -13.60
CA ALA A 420 2.05 14.25 -12.26
C ALA A 420 2.97 13.70 -11.15
N ILE A 421 3.44 12.45 -11.27
CA ILE A 421 4.41 11.85 -10.35
C ILE A 421 5.72 12.65 -10.37
N ARG A 422 6.29 12.92 -11.57
CA ARG A 422 7.56 13.68 -11.69
C ARG A 422 7.43 15.10 -11.13
N SER A 423 6.35 15.80 -11.46
CA SER A 423 6.15 17.19 -11.03
C SER A 423 5.91 17.33 -9.51
N TYR A 424 5.35 16.31 -8.87
CA TYR A 424 5.09 16.32 -7.44
C TYR A 424 6.22 15.69 -6.61
N ALA A 425 7.17 15.01 -7.25
CA ALA A 425 8.28 14.33 -6.57
C ALA A 425 9.12 15.27 -5.71
N ASP A 426 9.45 16.46 -6.21
CA ASP A 426 10.25 17.45 -5.47
C ASP A 426 9.53 17.90 -4.20
N VAL A 427 8.21 18.11 -4.26
CA VAL A 427 7.38 18.47 -3.11
C VAL A 427 7.37 17.33 -2.07
N ILE A 428 7.23 16.08 -2.54
CA ILE A 428 7.28 14.90 -1.65
C ILE A 428 8.64 14.81 -0.95
N MET A 429 9.73 14.96 -1.71
CA MET A 429 11.10 14.88 -1.18
C MET A 429 11.36 15.99 -0.14
N GLU A 430 10.96 17.23 -0.42
CA GLU A 430 11.09 18.35 0.51
C GLU A 430 10.29 18.12 1.81
N ARG A 431 9.03 17.68 1.71
CA ARG A 431 8.16 17.41 2.87
C ARG A 431 8.71 16.26 3.72
N ARG A 432 9.19 15.20 3.09
CA ARG A 432 9.82 14.08 3.80
C ARG A 432 11.10 14.51 4.50
N PHE A 433 11.93 15.30 3.84
CA PHE A 433 13.13 15.87 4.44
C PHE A 433 12.80 16.71 5.68
N LYS A 434 11.80 17.59 5.60
CA LYS A 434 11.30 18.37 6.76
C LYS A 434 10.78 17.46 7.88
N LYS A 435 10.04 16.40 7.55
CA LYS A 435 9.52 15.42 8.52
C LYS A 435 10.67 14.63 9.18
N SER A 436 11.72 14.28 8.44
CA SER A 436 12.91 13.59 8.96
C SER A 436 13.74 14.47 9.91
N LEU A 437 13.74 15.78 9.70
CA LEU A 437 14.41 16.77 10.54
C LEU A 437 13.60 17.16 11.81
N SER A 438 12.42 16.58 12.03
CA SER A 438 11.65 16.83 13.24
C SER A 438 12.42 16.36 14.50
N ALA A 439 12.28 17.09 15.61
CA ALA A 439 13.03 16.84 16.84
C ALA A 439 12.94 15.38 17.33
N GLY A 440 11.78 14.70 17.13
CA GLY A 440 11.60 13.30 17.49
C GLY A 440 12.44 12.33 16.65
N ASN A 441 12.58 12.61 15.34
CA ASN A 441 13.38 11.75 14.45
C ASN A 441 14.88 11.97 14.66
N ILE A 442 15.30 13.22 14.93
CA ILE A 442 16.71 13.52 15.25
C ILE A 442 17.13 12.77 16.53
N TYR A 443 16.28 12.74 17.57
CA TYR A 443 16.52 11.96 18.77
C TYR A 443 16.61 10.46 18.48
N GLY A 444 15.74 9.91 17.61
CA GLY A 444 15.80 8.52 17.17
C GLY A 444 17.11 8.21 16.45
N THR A 445 17.52 9.04 15.49
CA THR A 445 18.78 8.87 14.74
C THR A 445 20.01 8.97 15.65
N VAL A 446 20.00 9.86 16.64
CA VAL A 446 21.08 9.97 17.64
C VAL A 446 21.13 8.72 18.52
N LEU A 447 19.98 8.17 18.92
CA LEU A 447 19.91 6.90 19.67
C LEU A 447 20.40 5.71 18.84
N GLU A 448 20.02 5.62 17.57
CA GLU A 448 20.49 4.59 16.64
C GLU A 448 21.99 4.69 16.38
N LEU A 449 22.52 5.91 16.24
CA LEU A 449 23.96 6.15 16.11
C LEU A 449 24.71 5.74 17.37
N LYS A 450 24.17 6.07 18.54
CA LYS A 450 24.72 5.61 19.82
C LYS A 450 24.70 4.09 19.92
N GLU A 451 23.58 3.45 19.62
CA GLU A 451 23.45 1.98 19.63
C GLU A 451 24.39 1.31 18.61
N PHE A 452 24.57 1.92 17.44
CA PHE A 452 25.53 1.46 16.43
C PHE A 452 26.97 1.55 16.97
N VAL A 453 27.35 2.69 17.56
CA VAL A 453 28.68 2.89 18.16
C VAL A 453 28.91 1.94 19.34
N ASP A 454 27.90 1.73 20.18
CA ASP A 454 27.99 0.80 21.34
C ASP A 454 28.12 -0.67 20.89
N LYS A 455 27.52 -1.04 19.73
CA LYS A 455 27.62 -2.40 19.16
C LYS A 455 28.82 -2.62 18.23
N LEU A 456 29.50 -1.56 17.80
CA LEU A 456 30.67 -1.65 16.91
C LEU A 456 31.80 -2.54 17.50
N PRO A 457 32.22 -2.40 18.77
CA PRO A 457 33.26 -3.25 19.31
C PRO A 457 32.90 -4.74 19.28
N GLY A 458 31.62 -5.07 19.58
CA GLY A 458 31.16 -6.46 19.56
C GLY A 458 31.12 -7.06 18.15
N ARG A 459 30.74 -6.27 17.15
CA ARG A 459 30.72 -6.71 15.73
C ARG A 459 32.12 -6.87 15.13
N VAL A 460 33.03 -5.97 15.52
CA VAL A 460 34.46 -6.07 15.13
C VAL A 460 35.08 -7.30 15.76
N ASN A 461 34.84 -7.56 17.07
CA ASN A 461 35.30 -8.79 17.72
C ASN A 461 34.71 -10.06 17.06
N GLN A 462 33.43 -10.08 16.74
CA GLN A 462 32.81 -11.20 16.01
C GLN A 462 33.43 -11.44 14.62
N LEU A 463 33.77 -10.38 13.89
CA LEU A 463 34.51 -10.50 12.62
C LEU A 463 35.90 -11.07 12.84
N VAL A 464 36.62 -10.60 13.85
CA VAL A 464 37.95 -11.11 14.23
C VAL A 464 37.87 -12.57 14.70
N ASP A 465 36.87 -12.92 15.52
CA ASP A 465 36.64 -14.30 15.98
C ASP A 465 36.23 -15.22 14.82
N THR A 466 35.43 -14.74 13.87
CA THR A 466 35.05 -15.51 12.66
C THR A 466 36.24 -15.75 11.75
N LEU A 467 37.12 -14.76 11.62
CA LEU A 467 38.37 -14.88 10.86
C LEU A 467 39.38 -15.81 11.54
N THR A 468 39.37 -15.88 12.88
CA THR A 468 40.30 -16.73 13.64
C THR A 468 39.79 -18.16 13.87
N THR A 469 38.47 -18.36 13.98
CA THR A 469 37.85 -19.67 14.32
C THR A 469 37.41 -20.49 13.11
N ASN A 470 36.91 -19.83 12.08
CA ASN A 470 36.62 -20.49 10.78
C ASN A 470 37.84 -20.28 9.89
N GLY A 471 38.76 -21.22 9.90
CA GLY A 471 39.87 -21.23 8.93
C GLY A 471 39.33 -21.10 7.52
N ILE A 472 39.21 -19.86 7.04
CA ILE A 472 39.00 -19.58 5.64
C ILE A 472 40.26 -20.12 4.96
N ARG A 473 40.17 -21.32 4.41
CA ARG A 473 41.16 -21.84 3.47
C ARG A 473 41.02 -20.99 2.20
N ILE A 474 41.61 -19.80 2.24
CA ILE A 474 41.95 -19.08 1.02
C ILE A 474 43.03 -19.93 0.38
N ASN A 475 42.78 -20.50 -0.81
CA ASN A 475 43.83 -21.03 -1.64
C ASN A 475 44.78 -19.88 -1.96
N ALA A 476 45.83 -19.73 -1.15
CA ALA A 476 46.80 -18.66 -1.24
C ALA A 476 47.87 -19.06 -2.25
N ASP A 477 47.52 -19.02 -3.53
CA ASP A 477 48.55 -19.12 -4.56
C ASP A 477 48.87 -17.80 -5.27
N VAL A 478 48.25 -16.67 -4.91
CA VAL A 478 48.54 -15.38 -5.59
C VAL A 478 48.33 -14.12 -4.71
N VAL A 479 48.20 -14.19 -3.38
CA VAL A 479 48.06 -12.94 -2.60
C VAL A 479 49.24 -12.74 -1.67
N ASP A 480 50.05 -11.74 -1.96
CA ASP A 480 51.13 -11.27 -1.10
C ASP A 480 50.55 -10.72 0.21
N GLU A 481 50.70 -11.48 1.31
CA GLU A 481 50.19 -11.18 2.66
C GLU A 481 50.70 -9.80 3.17
N HIS A 482 51.93 -9.44 2.78
CA HIS A 482 52.51 -8.15 3.15
C HIS A 482 51.85 -6.99 2.39
N ALA A 483 51.44 -7.16 1.17
CA ALA A 483 50.75 -6.13 0.37
C ALA A 483 49.31 -5.91 0.89
N LEU A 484 48.62 -6.97 1.31
CA LEU A 484 47.27 -6.88 1.89
C LEU A 484 47.27 -6.15 3.23
N LEU A 485 48.21 -6.50 4.15
CA LEU A 485 48.37 -5.84 5.42
C LEU A 485 48.77 -4.38 5.29
N ALA A 486 49.65 -4.05 4.35
CA ALA A 486 50.04 -2.66 4.04
C ALA A 486 48.87 -1.83 3.52
N SER A 487 48.02 -2.41 2.68
CA SER A 487 46.79 -1.78 2.19
C SER A 487 45.77 -1.52 3.29
N LEU A 488 45.56 -2.48 4.20
CA LEU A 488 44.66 -2.32 5.36
C LEU A 488 45.19 -1.24 6.33
N HIS A 489 46.48 -1.17 6.57
CA HIS A 489 47.08 -0.12 7.41
C HIS A 489 46.92 1.27 6.78
N LYS A 490 47.10 1.38 5.45
CA LYS A 490 46.84 2.65 4.73
C LYS A 490 45.39 3.10 4.87
N ILE A 491 44.41 2.19 4.72
CA ILE A 491 42.98 2.48 4.88
C ILE A 491 42.67 2.91 6.33
N ALA A 492 43.15 2.16 7.32
CA ALA A 492 42.94 2.48 8.73
C ALA A 492 43.50 3.88 9.11
N ASN A 493 44.71 4.20 8.66
CA ASN A 493 45.31 5.50 8.90
C ASN A 493 44.52 6.65 8.27
N ARG A 494 43.99 6.46 7.07
CA ARG A 494 43.17 7.47 6.36
C ARG A 494 41.85 7.71 7.07
N ILE A 495 41.18 6.64 7.53
CA ILE A 495 39.94 6.76 8.30
C ILE A 495 40.22 7.51 9.60
N THR A 496 41.32 7.19 10.30
CA THR A 496 41.69 7.86 11.55
C THR A 496 41.98 9.34 11.32
N VAL A 497 42.75 9.69 10.31
CA VAL A 497 43.04 11.10 9.97
C VAL A 497 41.75 11.82 9.56
N GLY A 498 40.87 11.19 8.76
CA GLY A 498 39.59 11.77 8.37
C GLY A 498 38.69 12.05 9.57
N LEU A 499 38.61 11.14 10.54
CA LEU A 499 37.85 11.31 11.79
C LEU A 499 38.43 12.44 12.65
N LEU A 500 39.76 12.56 12.75
CA LEU A 500 40.42 13.65 13.48
C LEU A 500 40.12 15.01 12.82
N LEU A 501 40.18 15.10 11.50
CA LEU A 501 39.86 16.32 10.78
C LEU A 501 38.37 16.70 10.96
N ALA A 502 37.47 15.74 10.90
CA ALA A 502 36.04 15.95 11.19
C ALA A 502 35.81 16.45 12.62
N ALA A 503 36.47 15.86 13.60
CA ALA A 503 36.40 16.30 15.01
C ALA A 503 36.93 17.74 15.19
N LEU A 504 38.01 18.12 14.50
CA LEU A 504 38.55 19.50 14.51
C LEU A 504 37.55 20.49 13.91
N ILE A 505 36.89 20.15 12.79
CA ILE A 505 35.86 21.00 12.17
C ILE A 505 34.67 21.19 13.10
N VAL A 506 34.17 20.10 13.70
CA VAL A 506 33.05 20.15 14.65
C VAL A 506 33.43 20.96 15.88
N GLY A 507 34.64 20.74 16.44
CA GLY A 507 35.18 21.51 17.54
C GLY A 507 35.32 22.99 17.23
N ALA A 508 35.84 23.34 16.05
CA ALA A 508 35.89 24.71 15.56
C ALA A 508 34.51 25.37 15.45
N ALA A 509 33.54 24.64 14.87
CA ALA A 509 32.17 25.13 14.73
C ALA A 509 31.47 25.37 16.07
N LEU A 510 31.68 24.51 17.04
CA LEU A 510 31.18 24.67 18.42
C LEU A 510 31.83 25.87 19.12
N MET A 511 33.12 26.05 18.95
CA MET A 511 33.88 27.18 19.54
C MET A 511 33.52 28.54 18.88
N MET A 512 33.03 28.59 17.66
CA MET A 512 32.53 29.83 17.03
C MET A 512 31.38 30.49 17.78
N ARG A 513 30.68 29.76 18.65
CA ARG A 513 29.58 30.29 19.48
C ARG A 513 30.01 30.81 20.83
N VAL A 514 31.31 30.67 21.19
CA VAL A 514 31.82 31.10 22.48
C VAL A 514 32.45 32.48 22.36
N GLU A 515 31.97 33.46 23.11
CA GLU A 515 32.57 34.79 23.17
C GLU A 515 33.95 34.73 23.84
N THR A 516 35.00 35.09 23.09
CA THR A 516 36.38 35.11 23.58
C THR A 516 36.99 36.49 23.36
N HIS A 517 37.88 36.91 24.28
CA HIS A 517 38.58 38.20 24.14
C HIS A 517 39.62 38.24 23.00
N TRP A 518 40.03 37.07 22.48
CA TRP A 518 40.96 36.98 21.37
C TRP A 518 40.23 36.54 20.08
N THR A 519 40.09 37.46 19.13
CA THR A 519 39.42 37.22 17.88
C THR A 519 40.33 37.44 16.69
N ILE A 520 40.23 36.61 15.66
CA ILE A 520 40.87 36.74 14.34
C ILE A 520 39.76 36.88 13.29
N LEU A 521 39.77 37.95 12.48
CA LEU A 521 38.73 38.24 11.48
C LEU A 521 37.30 38.30 12.06
N GLY A 522 37.17 38.68 13.37
CA GLY A 522 35.85 38.77 14.02
C GLY A 522 35.32 37.44 14.60
N TYR A 523 36.10 36.37 14.52
CA TYR A 523 35.76 35.06 15.09
C TYR A 523 36.75 34.63 16.18
N PRO A 524 36.37 33.74 17.12
CA PRO A 524 37.27 33.23 18.16
C PRO A 524 38.56 32.66 17.55
N GLY A 525 39.70 33.16 17.99
CA GLY A 525 41.01 32.84 17.37
C GLY A 525 41.33 31.34 17.40
N ILE A 526 40.95 30.62 18.48
CA ILE A 526 41.13 29.15 18.60
C ILE A 526 40.27 28.40 17.57
N ALA A 527 39.03 28.86 17.31
CA ALA A 527 38.16 28.26 16.33
C ALA A 527 38.73 28.37 14.90
N ILE A 528 39.30 29.53 14.55
CA ILE A 528 39.96 29.71 13.26
C ILE A 528 41.17 28.83 13.11
N ILE A 529 41.99 28.70 14.17
CA ILE A 529 43.18 27.82 14.12
C ILE A 529 42.77 26.36 13.88
N PHE A 530 41.74 25.86 14.58
CA PHE A 530 41.25 24.48 14.38
C PHE A 530 40.69 24.28 12.97
N PHE A 531 39.95 25.27 12.45
CA PHE A 531 39.43 25.22 11.10
C PHE A 531 40.55 25.22 10.03
N LEU A 532 41.59 26.06 10.21
CA LEU A 532 42.70 26.10 9.28
C LEU A 532 43.55 24.83 9.32
N LEU A 533 43.78 24.26 10.52
CA LEU A 533 44.46 22.98 10.68
C LEU A 533 43.70 21.85 9.99
N ALA A 534 42.38 21.83 10.14
CA ALA A 534 41.53 20.85 9.48
C ALA A 534 41.55 21.05 7.95
N ALA A 535 41.44 22.27 7.46
CA ALA A 535 41.50 22.58 6.02
C ALA A 535 42.84 22.16 5.38
N VAL A 536 43.97 22.54 6.02
CA VAL A 536 45.30 22.13 5.55
C VAL A 536 45.46 20.60 5.61
N GLY A 537 45.04 19.97 6.70
CA GLY A 537 45.09 18.52 6.83
C GLY A 537 44.25 17.80 5.78
N ALA A 538 43.07 18.31 5.44
CA ALA A 538 42.22 17.77 4.39
C ALA A 538 42.86 17.88 3.00
N VAL A 539 43.46 19.03 2.68
CA VAL A 539 44.21 19.24 1.40
C VAL A 539 45.39 18.26 1.33
N VAL A 540 46.18 18.12 2.39
CA VAL A 540 47.31 17.18 2.45
C VAL A 540 46.82 15.73 2.29
N LEU A 541 45.72 15.36 2.91
CA LEU A 541 45.13 14.01 2.80
C LEU A 541 44.71 13.74 1.35
N VAL A 542 43.97 14.67 0.73
CA VAL A 542 43.50 14.54 -0.66
C VAL A 542 44.70 14.47 -1.62
N PHE A 543 45.71 15.33 -1.41
CA PHE A 543 46.93 15.31 -2.22
C PHE A 543 47.69 13.99 -2.09
N ASN A 544 47.79 13.46 -0.89
CA ASN A 544 48.42 12.17 -0.63
C ASN A 544 47.66 11.02 -1.33
N ILE A 545 46.33 11.04 -1.29
CA ILE A 545 45.50 10.05 -1.99
C ILE A 545 45.68 10.15 -3.51
N MET A 546 45.70 11.36 -4.09
CA MET A 546 45.78 11.55 -5.54
C MET A 546 47.15 11.26 -6.14
N PHE A 547 48.23 11.60 -5.44
CA PHE A 547 49.58 11.58 -6.07
C PHE A 547 50.49 10.45 -5.58
N PHE A 548 50.22 9.83 -4.42
CA PHE A 548 51.07 8.77 -3.90
C PHE A 548 50.48 7.37 -4.08
N ASP A 549 49.17 7.24 -4.35
CA ASP A 549 48.57 5.93 -4.65
C ASP A 549 48.77 5.46 -6.09
N GLU A 550 48.97 6.39 -7.04
CA GLU A 550 49.28 6.03 -8.42
C GLU A 550 50.71 5.51 -8.63
N LYS A 551 51.67 5.89 -7.78
CA LYS A 551 53.02 5.41 -7.88
C LYS A 551 53.23 3.94 -7.48
N ASP A 552 52.48 3.44 -6.54
CA ASP A 552 52.55 2.04 -6.10
C ASP A 552 51.98 1.04 -7.15
N LYS A 553 51.15 1.49 -8.09
CA LYS A 553 50.65 0.65 -9.20
C LYS A 553 51.64 0.47 -10.36
N GLY A 554 52.62 1.36 -10.49
CA GLY A 554 53.59 1.31 -11.56
C GLY A 554 54.85 0.48 -11.29
N GLU A 555 55.09 0.05 -10.05
CA GLU A 555 56.22 -0.81 -9.69
C GLU A 555 55.87 -2.30 -9.56
N GLN A 556 54.60 -2.68 -9.56
CA GLN A 556 54.14 -4.08 -9.53
C GLN A 556 53.94 -4.73 -10.92
N ASP A 557 54.02 -3.93 -12.01
CA ASP A 557 53.94 -4.42 -13.40
C ASP A 557 55.33 -4.44 -14.10
N LYS A 558 56.42 -4.43 -13.37
CA LYS A 558 57.76 -4.71 -13.84
C LYS A 558 58.30 -5.89 -13.03
#